data_b6b4302d4fcfee62856b178e5eb2dd5e
#
_entry.id   b6b4302d4fcfee62856b178e5eb2dd5e
#
_cell.length_a   1.000
_cell.length_b   1.000
_cell.length_c   1.000
_cell.angle_alpha   90.00
_cell.angle_beta   90.00
_cell.angle_gamma   90.00
#
_symmetry.space_group_name_H-M   'P 1'
#
loop_
_entity.id
_entity.type
_entity.pdbx_description
1 polymer ?
#
loop_
_entity_poly.entity_id
_entity_poly.type
_entity_poly.pdbx_seq_one_letter_code
_entity_poly.pdbx_strand_id
1 'polypeptide(L)'
;MPDSSHVFSGGVAVITGAGSGIGSGLARRVGALGMTVVVADISAERAEQVAGQIRAGGGTADAQQVHVGQPTELDRLADHVFATHGGVRLLVNNAGIETIGNSWDIPADRWETTLNVNIHGVVHGVRAFVPRMLASGEEAWIANLSSIGAFGIMPQQTAYIMTKHAVQSFSECLYLEMQVKQAPIHVSSVVPGMVRTAIFDAVANAGEPAAAAPHRARMAAMLRDHGMDLDQASNTIVEQIAAGAFWVHTQPAMTMQAIEDRIAFFRSQLPPALNAATRRLVAD
;
A
#
# COMPACT_ATOMS: atom_id res chain seq x y z
N MET A 1 -17.45 16.26 -5.03
CA MET A 1 -16.71 15.01 -5.38
C MET A 1 -17.78 13.95 -5.64
N PRO A 2 -17.60 13.02 -6.58
CA PRO A 2 -18.53 11.91 -6.72
C PRO A 2 -18.57 11.14 -5.39
N ASP A 3 -19.77 10.74 -4.99
CA ASP A 3 -19.99 9.95 -3.78
C ASP A 3 -19.38 8.55 -3.98
N SER A 4 -18.44 8.15 -3.10
CA SER A 4 -17.79 6.83 -3.18
C SER A 4 -18.79 5.67 -3.15
N SER A 5 -19.96 5.86 -2.53
CA SER A 5 -21.03 4.87 -2.50
C SER A 5 -21.64 4.63 -3.91
N HIS A 6 -21.64 5.65 -4.76
CA HIS A 6 -22.13 5.52 -6.13
C HIS A 6 -21.10 4.89 -7.06
N VAL A 7 -19.82 5.28 -6.91
CA VAL A 7 -18.71 4.76 -7.73
C VAL A 7 -18.41 3.29 -7.43
N PHE A 8 -18.41 2.92 -6.14
CA PHE A 8 -18.05 1.58 -5.67
C PHE A 8 -19.28 0.74 -5.23
N SER A 9 -20.48 1.10 -5.69
CA SER A 9 -21.64 0.25 -5.56
C SER A 9 -21.58 -0.90 -6.58
N GLY A 10 -21.35 -2.10 -6.11
CA GLY A 10 -21.16 -3.28 -6.96
C GLY A 10 -19.76 -3.34 -7.60
N GLY A 11 -19.52 -4.33 -8.45
CA GLY A 11 -18.20 -4.62 -9.01
C GLY A 11 -17.29 -5.35 -8.01
N VAL A 12 -16.07 -5.64 -8.45
CA VAL A 12 -15.09 -6.44 -7.69
C VAL A 12 -13.91 -5.59 -7.29
N ALA A 13 -13.53 -5.65 -6.01
CA ALA A 13 -12.29 -5.10 -5.48
C ALA A 13 -11.32 -6.22 -5.15
N VAL A 14 -10.09 -6.13 -5.65
CA VAL A 14 -8.97 -7.00 -5.28
C VAL A 14 -8.00 -6.20 -4.44
N ILE A 15 -7.72 -6.65 -3.21
CA ILE A 15 -6.84 -5.94 -2.29
C ILE A 15 -5.76 -6.90 -1.78
N THR A 16 -4.50 -6.62 -2.08
CA THR A 16 -3.36 -7.41 -1.61
C THR A 16 -2.91 -6.95 -0.21
N GLY A 17 -2.42 -7.87 0.62
CA GLY A 17 -2.08 -7.59 2.02
C GLY A 17 -3.30 -7.16 2.83
N ALA A 18 -4.48 -7.69 2.49
CA ALA A 18 -5.75 -7.28 3.05
C ALA A 18 -6.09 -7.96 4.39
N GLY A 19 -5.24 -8.86 4.87
CA GLY A 19 -5.44 -9.53 6.16
C GLY A 19 -5.11 -8.66 7.38
N SER A 20 -4.54 -7.46 7.20
CA SER A 20 -4.19 -6.56 8.31
C SER A 20 -4.06 -5.11 7.86
N GLY A 21 -3.89 -4.20 8.83
CA GLY A 21 -3.54 -2.80 8.62
C GLY A 21 -4.45 -2.09 7.62
N ILE A 22 -3.85 -1.20 6.81
CA ILE A 22 -4.59 -0.39 5.83
C ILE A 22 -5.39 -1.27 4.87
N GLY A 23 -4.81 -2.38 4.38
CA GLY A 23 -5.49 -3.29 3.47
C GLY A 23 -6.80 -3.85 4.04
N SER A 24 -6.80 -4.25 5.33
CA SER A 24 -8.01 -4.74 5.99
C SER A 24 -9.07 -3.65 6.19
N GLY A 25 -8.63 -2.44 6.50
CA GLY A 25 -9.53 -1.28 6.60
C GLY A 25 -10.18 -0.95 5.26
N LEU A 26 -9.38 -0.91 4.17
CA LEU A 26 -9.89 -0.70 2.81
C LEU A 26 -10.88 -1.80 2.40
N ALA A 27 -10.54 -3.08 2.68
CA ALA A 27 -11.39 -4.23 2.36
C ALA A 27 -12.77 -4.11 3.04
N ARG A 28 -12.80 -3.81 4.33
CA ARG A 28 -14.07 -3.58 5.06
C ARG A 28 -14.83 -2.38 4.49
N ARG A 29 -14.14 -1.29 4.20
CA ARG A 29 -14.80 -0.07 3.68
C ARG A 29 -15.44 -0.29 2.34
N VAL A 30 -14.74 -0.86 1.35
CA VAL A 30 -15.32 -1.10 0.02
C VAL A 30 -16.39 -2.21 0.04
N GLY A 31 -16.25 -3.21 0.94
CA GLY A 31 -17.29 -4.19 1.20
C GLY A 31 -18.57 -3.56 1.73
N ALA A 32 -18.47 -2.60 2.65
CA ALA A 32 -19.62 -1.85 3.15
C ALA A 32 -20.26 -0.93 2.09
N LEU A 33 -19.55 -0.56 1.03
CA LEU A 33 -20.08 0.15 -0.13
C LEU A 33 -20.80 -0.76 -1.14
N GLY A 34 -20.79 -2.08 -0.92
CA GLY A 34 -21.47 -3.06 -1.75
C GLY A 34 -20.60 -3.73 -2.82
N MET A 35 -19.27 -3.57 -2.77
CA MET A 35 -18.37 -4.34 -3.64
C MET A 35 -18.24 -5.80 -3.18
N THR A 36 -18.02 -6.71 -4.12
CA THR A 36 -17.45 -8.04 -3.83
C THR A 36 -15.96 -7.87 -3.60
N VAL A 37 -15.46 -8.28 -2.43
CA VAL A 37 -14.07 -8.05 -2.03
C VAL A 37 -13.25 -9.33 -2.08
N VAL A 38 -12.22 -9.38 -2.92
CA VAL A 38 -11.20 -10.42 -2.88
C VAL A 38 -10.11 -9.98 -1.90
N VAL A 39 -10.11 -10.63 -0.74
CA VAL A 39 -9.19 -10.37 0.37
C VAL A 39 -7.96 -11.25 0.18
N ALA A 40 -6.89 -10.71 -0.42
CA ALA A 40 -5.68 -11.45 -0.71
C ALA A 40 -4.60 -11.15 0.34
N ASP A 41 -4.07 -12.19 1.00
CA ASP A 41 -2.99 -12.06 2.00
C ASP A 41 -2.09 -13.29 1.97
N ILE A 42 -0.84 -13.16 2.43
CA ILE A 42 0.07 -14.30 2.58
C ILE A 42 -0.43 -15.29 3.66
N SER A 43 -1.19 -14.81 4.64
CA SER A 43 -1.84 -15.63 5.66
C SER A 43 -3.29 -15.91 5.26
N ALA A 44 -3.59 -17.16 4.94
CA ALA A 44 -4.96 -17.61 4.66
C ALA A 44 -5.90 -17.32 5.83
N GLU A 45 -5.43 -17.51 7.08
CA GLU A 45 -6.21 -17.26 8.29
C GLU A 45 -6.61 -15.78 8.42
N ARG A 46 -5.67 -14.84 8.22
CA ARG A 46 -5.97 -13.41 8.28
C ARG A 46 -6.87 -12.97 7.14
N ALA A 47 -6.66 -13.51 5.93
CA ALA A 47 -7.53 -13.23 4.80
C ALA A 47 -8.97 -13.68 5.10
N GLU A 48 -9.15 -14.89 5.61
CA GLU A 48 -10.46 -15.43 5.96
C GLU A 48 -11.11 -14.67 7.14
N GLN A 49 -10.33 -14.26 8.12
CA GLN A 49 -10.84 -13.43 9.23
C GLN A 49 -11.46 -12.11 8.73
N VAL A 50 -10.76 -11.41 7.83
CA VAL A 50 -11.28 -10.15 7.27
C VAL A 50 -12.46 -10.39 6.33
N ALA A 51 -12.40 -11.41 5.48
CA ALA A 51 -13.52 -11.81 4.63
C ALA A 51 -14.75 -12.19 5.45
N GLY A 52 -14.56 -12.92 6.55
CA GLY A 52 -15.62 -13.26 7.52
C GLY A 52 -16.26 -12.02 8.15
N GLN A 53 -15.47 -11.01 8.51
CA GLN A 53 -15.99 -9.72 9.02
C GLN A 53 -16.87 -9.01 7.98
N ILE A 54 -16.43 -8.98 6.70
CA ILE A 54 -17.20 -8.36 5.62
C ILE A 54 -18.53 -9.10 5.42
N ARG A 55 -18.51 -10.45 5.38
CA ARG A 55 -19.72 -11.27 5.24
C ARG A 55 -20.67 -11.13 6.43
N ALA A 56 -20.13 -11.05 7.66
CA ALA A 56 -20.93 -10.81 8.86
C ALA A 56 -21.62 -9.43 8.86
N GLY A 57 -21.02 -8.44 8.18
CA GLY A 57 -21.60 -7.12 7.93
C GLY A 57 -22.61 -7.09 6.76
N GLY A 58 -22.94 -8.22 6.14
CA GLY A 58 -23.86 -8.32 5.01
C GLY A 58 -23.23 -8.11 3.63
N GLY A 59 -21.91 -7.93 3.55
CA GLY A 59 -21.16 -7.81 2.31
C GLY A 59 -20.78 -9.17 1.69
N THR A 60 -20.15 -9.12 0.52
CA THR A 60 -19.61 -10.30 -0.19
C THR A 60 -18.09 -10.26 -0.18
N ALA A 61 -17.45 -11.35 0.22
CA ALA A 61 -16.00 -11.44 0.24
C ALA A 61 -15.49 -12.86 -0.04
N ASP A 62 -14.38 -12.93 -0.78
CA ASP A 62 -13.61 -14.11 -1.15
C ASP A 62 -12.19 -13.99 -0.57
N ALA A 63 -11.75 -14.96 0.21
CA ALA A 63 -10.43 -14.98 0.84
C ALA A 63 -9.45 -15.81 0.00
N GLN A 64 -8.30 -15.21 -0.35
CA GLN A 64 -7.29 -15.85 -1.16
C GLN A 64 -5.91 -15.78 -0.51
N GLN A 65 -5.25 -16.92 -0.36
CA GLN A 65 -3.85 -16.95 0.08
C GLN A 65 -2.93 -16.63 -1.10
N VAL A 66 -2.13 -15.57 -0.98
CA VAL A 66 -1.27 -15.08 -2.07
C VAL A 66 0.03 -14.49 -1.53
N HIS A 67 1.15 -14.97 -2.03
CA HIS A 67 2.46 -14.36 -1.85
C HIS A 67 2.76 -13.41 -3.02
N VAL A 68 2.58 -12.10 -2.82
CA VAL A 68 2.68 -11.09 -3.90
C VAL A 68 4.06 -11.01 -4.57
N GLY A 69 5.13 -11.44 -3.89
CA GLY A 69 6.48 -11.53 -4.45
C GLY A 69 6.66 -12.69 -5.44
N GLN A 70 5.65 -13.54 -5.62
CA GLN A 70 5.68 -14.67 -6.56
C GLN A 70 4.77 -14.36 -7.76
N PRO A 71 5.32 -14.12 -8.95
CA PRO A 71 4.52 -13.70 -10.11
C PRO A 71 3.42 -14.70 -10.48
N THR A 72 3.70 -15.99 -10.37
CA THR A 72 2.73 -17.06 -10.69
C THR A 72 1.54 -17.10 -9.72
N GLU A 73 1.70 -16.59 -8.49
CA GLU A 73 0.58 -16.53 -7.55
C GLU A 73 -0.36 -15.37 -7.88
N LEU A 74 0.19 -14.24 -8.33
CA LEU A 74 -0.62 -13.12 -8.83
C LEU A 74 -1.34 -13.50 -10.15
N ASP A 75 -0.69 -14.28 -11.02
CA ASP A 75 -1.34 -14.80 -12.24
C ASP A 75 -2.52 -15.71 -11.88
N ARG A 76 -2.32 -16.65 -10.95
CA ARG A 76 -3.40 -17.53 -10.45
C ARG A 76 -4.53 -16.75 -9.77
N LEU A 77 -4.19 -15.73 -8.99
CA LEU A 77 -5.19 -14.85 -8.38
C LEU A 77 -6.03 -14.14 -9.46
N ALA A 78 -5.38 -13.58 -10.47
CA ALA A 78 -6.08 -12.93 -11.57
C ALA A 78 -6.96 -13.94 -12.35
N ASP A 79 -6.46 -15.13 -12.66
CA ASP A 79 -7.24 -16.18 -13.31
C ASP A 79 -8.49 -16.54 -12.50
N HIS A 80 -8.34 -16.75 -11.19
CA HIS A 80 -9.46 -17.03 -10.29
C HIS A 80 -10.49 -15.90 -10.29
N VAL A 81 -10.04 -14.64 -10.11
CA VAL A 81 -10.93 -13.48 -10.01
C VAL A 81 -11.73 -13.27 -11.29
N PHE A 82 -11.08 -13.30 -12.45
CA PHE A 82 -11.77 -13.10 -13.72
C PHE A 82 -12.69 -14.29 -14.08
N ALA A 83 -12.33 -15.52 -13.72
CA ALA A 83 -13.17 -16.69 -13.94
C ALA A 83 -14.42 -16.70 -13.02
N THR A 84 -14.25 -16.31 -11.76
CA THR A 84 -15.31 -16.38 -10.73
C THR A 84 -16.22 -15.16 -10.72
N HIS A 85 -15.62 -13.97 -10.92
CA HIS A 85 -16.32 -12.70 -10.73
C HIS A 85 -16.48 -11.88 -12.03
N GLY A 86 -15.84 -12.29 -13.11
CA GLY A 86 -15.99 -11.70 -14.45
C GLY A 86 -15.17 -10.44 -14.72
N GLY A 87 -14.75 -9.69 -13.70
CA GLY A 87 -13.99 -8.45 -13.89
C GLY A 87 -13.45 -7.88 -12.59
N VAL A 88 -12.66 -6.80 -12.70
CA VAL A 88 -12.12 -6.06 -11.57
C VAL A 88 -12.37 -4.58 -11.77
N ARG A 89 -13.12 -3.96 -10.85
CA ARG A 89 -13.33 -2.52 -10.82
C ARG A 89 -12.26 -1.78 -10.03
N LEU A 90 -11.79 -2.36 -8.92
CA LEU A 90 -10.77 -1.75 -8.07
C LEU A 90 -9.64 -2.75 -7.78
N LEU A 91 -8.43 -2.43 -8.20
CA LEU A 91 -7.22 -3.14 -7.82
C LEU A 91 -6.42 -2.31 -6.82
N VAL A 92 -6.18 -2.85 -5.61
CA VAL A 92 -5.36 -2.19 -4.59
C VAL A 92 -4.09 -3.03 -4.34
N ASN A 93 -2.96 -2.57 -4.85
CA ASN A 93 -1.65 -3.11 -4.56
C ASN A 93 -1.16 -2.53 -3.22
N ASN A 94 -1.59 -3.16 -2.12
CA ASN A 94 -1.35 -2.66 -0.76
C ASN A 94 -0.29 -3.46 0.00
N ALA A 95 -0.07 -4.73 -0.31
CA ALA A 95 0.89 -5.55 0.40
C ALA A 95 2.25 -4.85 0.55
N GLY A 96 2.76 -4.81 1.77
CA GLY A 96 4.03 -4.17 2.08
C GLY A 96 4.52 -4.51 3.47
N ILE A 97 5.83 -4.52 3.63
CA ILE A 97 6.51 -4.77 4.89
C ILE A 97 7.51 -3.66 5.17
N GLU A 98 7.76 -3.41 6.46
CA GLU A 98 8.85 -2.55 6.92
C GLU A 98 10.10 -3.38 7.19
N THR A 99 11.27 -2.79 6.99
CA THR A 99 12.55 -3.40 7.36
C THR A 99 13.47 -2.33 7.93
N ILE A 100 13.82 -2.50 9.21
CA ILE A 100 14.67 -1.58 9.96
C ILE A 100 16.06 -2.18 10.18
N GLY A 101 17.07 -1.36 9.98
CA GLY A 101 18.49 -1.69 10.19
C GLY A 101 19.39 -0.78 9.38
N ASN A 102 20.67 -0.70 9.76
CA ASN A 102 21.65 -0.06 8.88
C ASN A 102 21.77 -0.88 7.60
N SER A 103 21.96 -0.22 6.49
CA SER A 103 21.94 -0.86 5.16
C SER A 103 22.92 -2.05 5.02
N TRP A 104 24.04 -2.03 5.75
CA TRP A 104 25.04 -3.09 5.75
C TRP A 104 24.80 -4.20 6.78
N ASP A 105 23.88 -4.00 7.74
CA ASP A 105 23.54 -4.97 8.78
C ASP A 105 22.31 -5.83 8.44
N ILE A 106 21.48 -5.36 7.50
CA ILE A 106 20.29 -6.08 7.06
C ILE A 106 20.74 -7.31 6.24
N PRO A 107 20.34 -8.54 6.61
CA PRO A 107 20.65 -9.74 5.86
C PRO A 107 20.15 -9.69 4.41
N ALA A 108 20.88 -10.34 3.49
CA ALA A 108 20.55 -10.31 2.06
C ALA A 108 19.15 -10.86 1.75
N ASP A 109 18.76 -11.95 2.40
CA ASP A 109 17.42 -12.55 2.25
C ASP A 109 16.30 -11.63 2.74
N ARG A 110 16.57 -10.80 3.76
CA ARG A 110 15.62 -9.78 4.23
C ARG A 110 15.51 -8.62 3.24
N TRP A 111 16.63 -8.20 2.61
CA TRP A 111 16.60 -7.26 1.50
C TRP A 111 15.74 -7.78 0.36
N GLU A 112 16.01 -9.01 -0.11
CA GLU A 112 15.23 -9.64 -1.18
C GLU A 112 13.74 -9.73 -0.84
N THR A 113 13.40 -10.13 0.39
CA THR A 113 12.01 -10.19 0.84
C THR A 113 11.35 -8.81 0.74
N THR A 114 12.04 -7.75 1.18
CA THR A 114 11.49 -6.38 1.15
C THR A 114 11.26 -5.90 -0.27
N LEU A 115 12.22 -6.12 -1.17
CA LEU A 115 12.09 -5.76 -2.59
C LEU A 115 10.97 -6.56 -3.27
N ASN A 116 10.93 -7.87 -3.03
CA ASN A 116 9.93 -8.75 -3.63
C ASN A 116 8.51 -8.41 -3.18
N VAL A 117 8.29 -8.08 -1.92
CA VAL A 117 6.96 -7.70 -1.44
C VAL A 117 6.60 -6.29 -1.90
N ASN A 118 7.46 -5.30 -1.62
CA ASN A 118 7.09 -3.89 -1.74
C ASN A 118 7.15 -3.36 -3.18
N ILE A 119 8.06 -3.87 -4.03
CA ILE A 119 8.21 -3.44 -5.41
C ILE A 119 7.59 -4.47 -6.35
N HIS A 120 8.12 -5.71 -6.35
CA HIS A 120 7.68 -6.72 -7.29
C HIS A 120 6.20 -7.08 -7.09
N GLY A 121 5.68 -7.05 -5.85
CA GLY A 121 4.26 -7.26 -5.57
C GLY A 121 3.36 -6.27 -6.31
N VAL A 122 3.73 -4.99 -6.36
CA VAL A 122 3.00 -3.96 -7.12
C VAL A 122 3.12 -4.21 -8.62
N VAL A 123 4.34 -4.46 -9.11
CA VAL A 123 4.59 -4.76 -10.53
C VAL A 123 3.82 -5.99 -10.98
N HIS A 124 3.84 -7.07 -10.19
CA HIS A 124 3.12 -8.31 -10.52
C HIS A 124 1.60 -8.13 -10.48
N GLY A 125 1.07 -7.34 -9.54
CA GLY A 125 -0.34 -6.98 -9.50
C GLY A 125 -0.78 -6.27 -10.79
N VAL A 126 -0.06 -5.22 -11.19
CA VAL A 126 -0.33 -4.51 -12.44
C VAL A 126 -0.21 -5.45 -13.65
N ARG A 127 0.86 -6.24 -13.74
CA ARG A 127 1.10 -7.18 -14.84
C ARG A 127 -0.01 -8.24 -14.99
N ALA A 128 -0.51 -8.78 -13.87
CA ALA A 128 -1.50 -9.85 -13.89
C ALA A 128 -2.93 -9.33 -14.20
N PHE A 129 -3.29 -8.16 -13.71
CA PHE A 129 -4.66 -7.65 -13.77
C PHE A 129 -4.90 -6.65 -14.91
N VAL A 130 -3.99 -5.72 -15.14
CA VAL A 130 -4.22 -4.58 -16.05
C VAL A 130 -4.50 -5.00 -17.50
N PRO A 131 -3.84 -6.00 -18.10
CA PRO A 131 -4.17 -6.40 -19.47
C PRO A 131 -5.64 -6.81 -19.64
N ARG A 132 -6.21 -7.48 -18.65
CA ARG A 132 -7.63 -7.90 -18.67
C ARG A 132 -8.57 -6.76 -18.35
N MET A 133 -8.18 -5.84 -17.44
CA MET A 133 -8.93 -4.61 -17.17
C MET A 133 -9.00 -3.71 -18.42
N LEU A 134 -7.90 -3.59 -19.17
CA LEU A 134 -7.86 -2.88 -20.46
C LEU A 134 -8.74 -3.55 -21.50
N ALA A 135 -8.71 -4.89 -21.58
CA ALA A 135 -9.50 -5.65 -22.55
C ALA A 135 -11.01 -5.57 -22.30
N SER A 136 -11.45 -5.36 -21.05
CA SER A 136 -12.87 -5.17 -20.71
C SER A 136 -13.42 -3.83 -21.23
N GLY A 137 -12.57 -2.80 -21.31
CA GLY A 137 -13.01 -1.43 -21.63
C GLY A 137 -13.87 -0.76 -20.57
N GLU A 138 -14.07 -1.42 -19.42
CA GLU A 138 -14.85 -0.90 -18.30
C GLU A 138 -14.06 0.13 -17.49
N GLU A 139 -14.78 1.08 -16.89
CA GLU A 139 -14.17 2.04 -15.98
C GLU A 139 -13.64 1.34 -14.72
N ALA A 140 -12.37 1.56 -14.40
CA ALA A 140 -11.70 0.88 -13.31
C ALA A 140 -10.69 1.78 -12.57
N TRP A 141 -10.28 1.35 -11.38
CA TRP A 141 -9.34 2.05 -10.51
C TRP A 141 -8.19 1.15 -10.10
N ILE A 142 -6.98 1.71 -10.13
CA ILE A 142 -5.76 1.06 -9.62
C ILE A 142 -5.19 1.97 -8.53
N ALA A 143 -5.01 1.44 -7.34
CA ALA A 143 -4.41 2.15 -6.22
C ALA A 143 -3.13 1.43 -5.76
N ASN A 144 -1.99 2.10 -5.86
CA ASN A 144 -0.70 1.58 -5.41
C ASN A 144 -0.32 2.24 -4.08
N LEU A 145 -0.07 1.44 -3.04
CA LEU A 145 0.29 1.93 -1.71
C LEU A 145 1.77 2.35 -1.68
N SER A 146 1.98 3.64 -1.91
CA SER A 146 3.22 4.34 -1.63
C SER A 146 3.35 4.64 -0.12
N SER A 147 3.87 5.77 0.27
CA SER A 147 4.01 6.25 1.64
C SER A 147 4.49 7.71 1.62
N ILE A 148 4.31 8.42 2.72
CA ILE A 148 5.05 9.68 2.96
C ILE A 148 6.58 9.46 2.87
N GLY A 149 7.05 8.23 3.18
CA GLY A 149 8.45 7.82 2.99
C GLY A 149 8.97 7.93 1.56
N ALA A 150 8.09 8.01 0.55
CA ALA A 150 8.48 8.24 -0.84
C ALA A 150 9.03 9.66 -1.10
N PHE A 151 8.83 10.59 -0.18
CA PHE A 151 9.35 11.96 -0.26
C PHE A 151 10.43 12.25 0.78
N GLY A 152 10.58 11.37 1.77
CA GLY A 152 11.52 11.50 2.87
C GLY A 152 12.79 10.67 2.70
N ILE A 153 13.70 10.86 3.65
CA ILE A 153 14.87 10.01 3.88
C ILE A 153 14.98 9.77 5.39
N MET A 154 15.27 8.52 5.78
CA MET A 154 15.41 8.14 7.18
C MET A 154 16.50 7.07 7.31
N PRO A 155 17.57 7.32 8.08
CA PRO A 155 18.53 6.28 8.41
C PRO A 155 17.84 5.08 9.06
N GLN A 156 18.39 3.90 8.88
CA GLN A 156 17.86 2.62 9.34
C GLN A 156 16.53 2.18 8.70
N GLN A 157 15.90 2.98 7.82
CA GLN A 157 14.72 2.61 7.03
C GLN A 157 15.01 2.59 5.52
N THR A 158 16.28 2.47 5.13
CA THR A 158 16.71 2.56 3.71
C THR A 158 15.95 1.58 2.83
N ALA A 159 15.82 0.32 3.27
CA ALA A 159 15.15 -0.72 2.49
C ALA A 159 13.69 -0.35 2.17
N TYR A 160 12.95 0.09 3.17
CA TYR A 160 11.56 0.50 2.99
C TYR A 160 11.42 1.77 2.14
N ILE A 161 12.14 2.83 2.52
CA ILE A 161 12.07 4.14 1.84
C ILE A 161 12.41 4.01 0.36
N MET A 162 13.46 3.28 0.02
CA MET A 162 13.84 3.02 -1.37
C MET A 162 12.68 2.36 -2.14
N THR A 163 11.99 1.39 -1.54
CA THR A 163 10.85 0.74 -2.20
C THR A 163 9.69 1.70 -2.41
N LYS A 164 9.43 2.61 -1.46
CA LYS A 164 8.31 3.57 -1.59
C LYS A 164 8.59 4.67 -2.61
N HIS A 165 9.85 5.09 -2.79
CA HIS A 165 10.25 5.92 -3.92
C HIS A 165 10.04 5.20 -5.26
N ALA A 166 10.38 3.92 -5.35
CA ALA A 166 10.18 3.11 -6.55
C ALA A 166 8.68 2.97 -6.90
N VAL A 167 7.83 2.67 -5.92
CA VAL A 167 6.36 2.58 -6.12
C VAL A 167 5.77 3.92 -6.54
N GLN A 168 6.26 5.02 -5.98
CA GLN A 168 5.82 6.37 -6.38
C GLN A 168 6.11 6.61 -7.86
N SER A 169 7.37 6.46 -8.28
CA SER A 169 7.77 6.64 -9.68
C SER A 169 7.05 5.68 -10.63
N PHE A 170 6.88 4.41 -10.23
CA PHE A 170 6.12 3.43 -10.98
C PHE A 170 4.66 3.87 -11.21
N SER A 171 4.01 4.41 -10.18
CA SER A 171 2.62 4.86 -10.27
C SER A 171 2.46 6.09 -11.18
N GLU A 172 3.44 7.00 -11.17
CA GLU A 172 3.48 8.15 -12.08
C GLU A 172 3.60 7.72 -13.55
N CYS A 173 4.48 6.77 -13.84
CA CYS A 173 4.63 6.22 -15.19
C CYS A 173 3.36 5.47 -15.63
N LEU A 174 2.79 4.63 -14.76
CA LEU A 174 1.57 3.89 -15.06
C LEU A 174 0.40 4.83 -15.37
N TYR A 175 0.26 5.92 -14.63
CA TYR A 175 -0.76 6.94 -14.90
C TYR A 175 -0.63 7.50 -16.32
N LEU A 176 0.60 7.86 -16.75
CA LEU A 176 0.87 8.36 -18.10
C LEU A 176 0.62 7.28 -19.17
N GLU A 177 0.93 6.01 -18.88
CA GLU A 177 0.64 4.89 -19.79
C GLU A 177 -0.87 4.73 -20.01
N MET A 178 -1.70 4.88 -18.98
CA MET A 178 -3.16 4.85 -19.12
C MET A 178 -3.66 6.03 -19.96
N GLN A 179 -3.08 7.22 -19.81
CA GLN A 179 -3.40 8.38 -20.66
C GLN A 179 -3.03 8.13 -22.13
N VAL A 180 -1.85 7.58 -22.40
CA VAL A 180 -1.41 7.23 -23.78
C VAL A 180 -2.36 6.22 -24.41
N LYS A 181 -2.87 5.27 -23.63
CA LYS A 181 -3.86 4.27 -24.09
C LYS A 181 -5.28 4.81 -24.18
N GLN A 182 -5.54 6.02 -23.66
CA GLN A 182 -6.90 6.56 -23.51
C GLN A 182 -7.85 5.58 -22.80
N ALA A 183 -7.29 4.83 -21.85
CA ALA A 183 -8.02 3.81 -21.10
C ALA A 183 -8.88 4.45 -20.02
N PRO A 184 -10.11 3.95 -19.77
CA PRO A 184 -10.96 4.42 -18.69
C PRO A 184 -10.49 3.83 -17.33
N ILE A 185 -9.18 3.91 -17.06
CA ILE A 185 -8.55 3.39 -15.84
C ILE A 185 -7.88 4.53 -15.09
N HIS A 186 -8.39 4.79 -13.89
CA HIS A 186 -7.85 5.77 -12.97
C HIS A 186 -6.72 5.14 -12.15
N VAL A 187 -5.57 5.81 -12.09
CA VAL A 187 -4.43 5.37 -11.28
C VAL A 187 -4.23 6.32 -10.12
N SER A 188 -4.11 5.77 -8.91
CA SER A 188 -3.86 6.52 -7.68
C SER A 188 -2.54 6.07 -7.04
N SER A 189 -1.71 7.02 -6.68
CA SER A 189 -0.62 6.84 -5.72
C SER A 189 -1.14 7.16 -4.33
N VAL A 190 -1.30 6.14 -3.49
CA VAL A 190 -1.77 6.31 -2.12
C VAL A 190 -0.58 6.57 -1.21
N VAL A 191 -0.61 7.73 -0.55
CA VAL A 191 0.47 8.24 0.30
C VAL A 191 -0.01 8.33 1.75
N PRO A 192 -0.04 7.21 2.48
CA PRO A 192 -0.34 7.25 3.90
C PRO A 192 0.79 7.98 4.64
N GLY A 193 0.40 8.83 5.59
CA GLY A 193 1.29 9.31 6.63
C GLY A 193 1.33 8.30 7.79
N MET A 194 1.18 8.78 9.02
CA MET A 194 1.09 7.92 10.20
C MET A 194 -0.33 7.38 10.37
N VAL A 195 -0.50 6.07 10.19
CA VAL A 195 -1.76 5.35 10.41
C VAL A 195 -1.53 4.24 11.44
N ARG A 196 -2.39 4.11 12.44
CA ARG A 196 -2.29 3.07 13.48
C ARG A 196 -2.46 1.68 12.87
N THR A 197 -1.34 1.00 12.69
CA THR A 197 -1.25 -0.36 12.14
C THR A 197 -0.14 -1.14 12.86
N ALA A 198 -0.11 -2.44 12.64
CA ALA A 198 0.91 -3.35 13.17
C ALA A 198 2.20 -3.42 12.33
N ILE A 199 2.44 -2.46 11.42
CA ILE A 199 3.59 -2.51 10.49
C ILE A 199 4.95 -2.55 11.20
N PHE A 200 5.04 -2.00 12.40
CA PHE A 200 6.23 -2.03 13.24
C PHE A 200 6.22 -3.12 14.31
N ASP A 201 5.24 -4.03 14.32
CA ASP A 201 5.23 -5.11 15.29
C ASP A 201 6.35 -6.12 15.04
N ALA A 202 6.99 -6.62 16.12
CA ALA A 202 8.17 -7.47 16.05
C ALA A 202 7.94 -8.78 15.28
N VAL A 203 6.74 -9.35 15.35
CA VAL A 203 6.40 -10.61 14.68
C VAL A 203 6.40 -10.46 13.15
N ALA A 204 6.01 -9.30 12.63
CA ALA A 204 5.98 -9.01 11.19
C ALA A 204 7.39 -8.85 10.60
N ASN A 205 8.44 -8.75 11.43
CA ASN A 205 9.76 -8.26 11.06
C ASN A 205 10.89 -9.20 11.50
N ALA A 206 10.60 -10.50 11.54
CA ALA A 206 11.62 -11.53 11.77
C ALA A 206 12.77 -11.41 10.75
N GLY A 207 14.01 -11.59 11.22
CA GLY A 207 15.21 -11.50 10.38
C GLY A 207 15.86 -10.11 10.33
N GLU A 208 15.36 -9.13 11.09
CA GLU A 208 16.04 -7.84 11.25
C GLU A 208 17.20 -7.93 12.26
N PRO A 209 18.23 -7.05 12.12
CA PRO A 209 19.31 -6.95 13.11
C PRO A 209 18.75 -6.63 14.49
N ALA A 210 19.31 -7.26 15.55
CA ALA A 210 18.92 -6.97 16.92
C ALA A 210 19.05 -5.48 17.30
N ALA A 211 20.04 -4.79 16.74
CA ALA A 211 20.24 -3.35 16.90
C ALA A 211 19.08 -2.49 16.36
N ALA A 212 18.20 -3.03 15.53
CA ALA A 212 17.02 -2.33 15.01
C ALA A 212 15.88 -2.21 16.05
N ALA A 213 15.89 -3.03 17.10
CA ALA A 213 14.80 -3.12 18.06
C ALA A 213 14.43 -1.79 18.76
N PRO A 214 15.38 -0.94 19.22
CA PRO A 214 15.04 0.34 19.83
C PRO A 214 14.36 1.31 18.85
N HIS A 215 14.85 1.39 17.61
CA HIS A 215 14.23 2.23 16.58
C HIS A 215 12.82 1.74 16.26
N ARG A 216 12.64 0.44 16.09
CA ARG A 216 11.34 -0.19 15.85
C ARG A 216 10.35 0.13 16.97
N ALA A 217 10.76 0.00 18.23
CA ALA A 217 9.92 0.29 19.38
C ALA A 217 9.48 1.77 19.41
N ARG A 218 10.38 2.70 19.06
CA ARG A 218 10.06 4.13 18.96
C ARG A 218 9.04 4.40 17.85
N MET A 219 9.22 3.79 16.68
CA MET A 219 8.28 3.93 15.56
C MET A 219 6.90 3.34 15.90
N ALA A 220 6.85 2.17 16.54
CA ALA A 220 5.61 1.55 17.01
C ALA A 220 4.88 2.44 18.03
N ALA A 221 5.61 3.03 18.98
CA ALA A 221 5.05 3.98 19.95
C ALA A 221 4.48 5.22 19.25
N MET A 222 5.23 5.79 18.30
CA MET A 222 4.81 6.97 17.54
C MET A 222 3.51 6.71 16.75
N LEU A 223 3.35 5.51 16.12
CA LEU A 223 2.10 5.16 15.45
C LEU A 223 0.93 4.97 16.42
N ARG A 224 1.16 4.39 17.60
CA ARG A 224 0.10 4.26 18.62
C ARG A 224 -0.37 5.62 19.11
N ASP A 225 0.57 6.52 19.40
CA ASP A 225 0.29 7.77 20.10
C ASP A 225 -0.23 8.87 19.16
N HIS A 226 0.25 8.90 17.91
CA HIS A 226 -0.01 9.98 16.96
C HIS A 226 -0.60 9.51 15.62
N GLY A 227 -0.73 8.20 15.40
CA GLY A 227 -1.28 7.66 14.16
C GLY A 227 -2.77 7.97 14.00
N MET A 228 -3.17 8.27 12.77
CA MET A 228 -4.58 8.37 12.39
C MET A 228 -5.28 7.03 12.64
N ASP A 229 -6.54 7.10 13.02
CA ASP A 229 -7.39 5.91 13.15
C ASP A 229 -7.50 5.17 11.80
N LEU A 230 -7.53 3.83 11.87
CA LEU A 230 -7.52 2.99 10.66
C LEU A 230 -8.78 3.19 9.81
N ASP A 231 -9.94 3.28 10.44
CA ASP A 231 -11.21 3.42 9.70
C ASP A 231 -11.31 4.83 9.10
N GLN A 232 -10.85 5.85 9.82
CA GLN A 232 -10.74 7.21 9.29
C GLN A 232 -9.80 7.27 8.07
N ALA A 233 -8.62 6.65 8.16
CA ALA A 233 -7.66 6.59 7.07
C ALA A 233 -8.25 5.85 5.85
N SER A 234 -8.91 4.72 6.09
CA SER A 234 -9.53 3.93 5.03
C SER A 234 -10.66 4.68 4.32
N ASN A 235 -11.51 5.37 5.05
CA ASN A 235 -12.55 6.23 4.49
C ASN A 235 -11.95 7.33 3.61
N THR A 236 -10.95 8.05 4.14
CA THR A 236 -10.26 9.13 3.42
C THR A 236 -9.61 8.64 2.12
N ILE A 237 -8.98 7.45 2.15
CA ILE A 237 -8.34 6.84 0.98
C ILE A 237 -9.41 6.48 -0.07
N VAL A 238 -10.45 5.75 0.32
CA VAL A 238 -11.49 5.27 -0.61
C VAL A 238 -12.23 6.43 -1.28
N GLU A 239 -12.55 7.49 -0.55
CA GLU A 239 -13.20 8.68 -1.11
C GLU A 239 -12.35 9.37 -2.18
N GLN A 240 -11.05 9.51 -1.96
CA GLN A 240 -10.15 10.12 -2.94
C GLN A 240 -9.92 9.23 -4.16
N ILE A 241 -9.81 7.89 -3.97
CA ILE A 241 -9.73 6.94 -5.09
C ILE A 241 -11.00 7.03 -5.94
N ALA A 242 -12.18 7.01 -5.32
CA ALA A 242 -13.47 7.14 -6.02
C ALA A 242 -13.58 8.45 -6.82
N ALA A 243 -12.97 9.52 -6.34
CA ALA A 243 -12.90 10.79 -7.04
C ALA A 243 -11.90 10.80 -8.22
N GLY A 244 -11.20 9.68 -8.49
CA GLY A 244 -10.18 9.58 -9.55
C GLY A 244 -8.90 10.36 -9.25
N ALA A 245 -8.64 10.70 -7.97
CA ALA A 245 -7.45 11.45 -7.60
C ALA A 245 -6.18 10.62 -7.81
N PHE A 246 -5.18 11.20 -8.50
CA PHE A 246 -3.85 10.56 -8.58
C PHE A 246 -3.15 10.58 -7.21
N TRP A 247 -3.13 11.74 -6.54
CA TRP A 247 -2.55 11.91 -5.21
C TRP A 247 -3.61 11.63 -4.14
N VAL A 248 -3.43 10.55 -3.39
CA VAL A 248 -4.33 10.15 -2.30
C VAL A 248 -3.59 10.24 -0.97
N HIS A 249 -3.95 11.22 -0.15
CA HIS A 249 -3.25 11.54 1.11
C HIS A 249 -4.14 11.30 2.33
N THR A 250 -3.63 10.63 3.35
CA THR A 250 -4.32 10.56 4.64
C THR A 250 -4.11 11.83 5.47
N GLN A 251 -2.91 12.43 5.40
CA GLN A 251 -2.53 13.66 6.11
C GLN A 251 -1.88 14.64 5.12
N PRO A 252 -2.67 15.44 4.37
CA PRO A 252 -2.16 16.29 3.30
C PRO A 252 -1.08 17.28 3.75
N ALA A 253 -1.26 17.93 4.91
CA ALA A 253 -0.29 18.90 5.42
C ALA A 253 1.09 18.25 5.68
N MET A 254 1.11 17.04 6.24
CA MET A 254 2.35 16.30 6.49
C MET A 254 3.04 15.92 5.17
N THR A 255 2.28 15.48 4.18
CA THR A 255 2.83 15.13 2.86
C THR A 255 3.40 16.35 2.15
N MET A 256 2.67 17.47 2.17
CA MET A 256 3.14 18.71 1.54
C MET A 256 4.44 19.20 2.17
N GLN A 257 4.55 19.16 3.50
CA GLN A 257 5.79 19.53 4.19
C GLN A 257 6.97 18.62 3.77
N ALA A 258 6.75 17.30 3.67
CA ALA A 258 7.79 16.37 3.22
C ALA A 258 8.24 16.65 1.78
N ILE A 259 7.31 17.01 0.90
CA ILE A 259 7.60 17.41 -0.49
C ILE A 259 8.40 18.70 -0.52
N GLU A 260 8.00 19.72 0.23
CA GLU A 260 8.70 21.01 0.31
C GLU A 260 10.13 20.84 0.83
N ASP A 261 10.31 20.05 1.89
CA ASP A 261 11.63 19.72 2.44
C ASP A 261 12.51 19.01 1.39
N ARG A 262 11.90 18.10 0.62
CA ARG A 262 12.60 17.37 -0.46
C ARG A 262 13.00 18.27 -1.61
N ILE A 263 12.15 19.20 -2.00
CA ILE A 263 12.45 20.21 -3.03
C ILE A 263 13.58 21.12 -2.54
N ALA A 264 13.52 21.60 -1.30
CA ALA A 264 14.57 22.44 -0.71
C ALA A 264 15.92 21.70 -0.67
N PHE A 265 15.92 20.43 -0.27
CA PHE A 265 17.10 19.59 -0.30
C PHE A 265 17.72 19.48 -1.71
N PHE A 266 16.91 19.16 -2.73
CA PHE A 266 17.43 19.07 -4.11
C PHE A 266 17.97 20.41 -4.63
N ARG A 267 17.31 21.52 -4.31
CA ARG A 267 17.78 22.86 -4.72
C ARG A 267 19.07 23.26 -4.03
N SER A 268 19.30 22.81 -2.80
CA SER A 268 20.50 23.15 -2.05
C SER A 268 21.78 22.57 -2.65
N GLN A 269 21.67 21.42 -3.33
CA GLN A 269 22.81 20.63 -3.81
C GLN A 269 23.81 20.25 -2.71
N LEU A 270 23.41 20.35 -1.43
CA LEU A 270 24.23 19.97 -0.29
C LEU A 270 24.03 18.48 0.03
N PRO A 271 25.01 17.84 0.70
CA PRO A 271 24.82 16.48 1.24
C PRO A 271 23.65 16.43 2.23
N PRO A 272 22.96 15.27 2.35
CA PRO A 272 21.92 15.12 3.36
C PRO A 272 22.49 15.27 4.78
N ALA A 273 21.76 15.97 5.64
CA ALA A 273 22.15 16.21 7.01
C ALA A 273 21.12 15.65 8.01
N LEU A 274 21.60 15.07 9.11
CA LEU A 274 20.75 14.63 10.20
C LEU A 274 20.19 15.84 10.96
N ASN A 275 18.89 16.01 10.93
CA ASN A 275 18.23 16.96 11.80
C ASN A 275 18.04 16.42 13.24
N ALA A 276 17.68 17.26 14.18
CA ALA A 276 17.55 16.91 15.61
C ALA A 276 16.47 15.83 15.84
N ALA A 277 15.35 15.87 15.09
CA ALA A 277 14.28 14.88 15.21
C ALA A 277 14.74 13.50 14.75
N THR A 278 15.38 13.43 13.58
CA THR A 278 15.95 12.18 13.04
C THR A 278 17.00 11.61 13.99
N ARG A 279 17.90 12.44 14.56
CA ARG A 279 18.88 11.97 15.54
C ARG A 279 18.24 11.29 16.75
N ARG A 280 17.14 11.83 17.28
CA ARG A 280 16.41 11.24 18.43
C ARG A 280 15.79 9.89 18.10
N LEU A 281 15.37 9.69 16.85
CA LEU A 281 14.75 8.43 16.40
C LEU A 281 15.77 7.31 16.20
N VAL A 282 16.99 7.64 15.74
CA VAL A 282 18.04 6.65 15.40
C VAL A 282 19.18 6.57 16.42
N ALA A 283 19.20 7.41 17.46
CA ALA A 283 20.20 7.34 18.51
C ALA A 283 20.06 6.03 19.31
N ASP A 284 21.18 5.47 19.69
CA ASP A 284 21.30 4.26 20.54
C ASP A 284 20.71 4.49 21.93
#